data_397d252a8e3f8a91d831b97fd6199cf4
#
_entry.id   397d252a8e3f8a91d831b97fd6199cf4
#
_cell.length_a   1.000
_cell.length_b   1.000
_cell.length_c   1.000
_cell.angle_alpha   90.00
_cell.angle_beta   90.00
_cell.angle_gamma   90.00
#
_symmetry.space_group_name_H-M   'P 1'
#
loop_
_entity.id
_entity.type
_entity.pdbx_description
1 polymer ?
#
loop_
_entity_poly.entity_id
_entity_poly.type
_entity_poly.pdbx_seq_one_letter_code
_entity_poly.pdbx_strand_id
1 'polypeptide(L)'
;MSDRVKVALYWCASCGGCEEAVVDLAEELIRLSNSLEIVFWPVAVDFKKSDVEAMPDSSIDISFINGGIRLTEHEEVVKLLRRKSKLVVAFGSCAHGGGVPGLANMYSRDEILRYAYIEAPTVINSEGALPKELSGGVGGELELPKVLKLLKPLDEVVDVDFYIPGCAPTPDVIKKSLETLLSGKLPPKGSVLGASSKSLCDECDLNKTKPEKILLKDIKRVHQVRLDLSKCYLSQGVICLGPVTRGGCGTLCVKGGMPCTGCFGPLDNVSDYGARALSFLASVIDYDDEVQAEKFIEEYIPDPVGWFYRYNLPKSLIKGRYQRQGGGVHG
;
A
#
# COMPACT_ATOMS: atom_id res chain seq x y z
N MET A 1 -35.38 -15.60 5.72
CA MET A 1 -34.59 -14.40 5.39
C MET A 1 -33.17 -14.86 5.36
N SER A 2 -32.47 -14.79 4.23
CA SER A 2 -31.02 -15.12 4.19
C SER A 2 -30.31 -14.12 5.10
N ASP A 3 -29.55 -14.59 6.08
CA ASP A 3 -28.74 -13.72 6.91
C ASP A 3 -27.73 -13.00 6.01
N ARG A 4 -27.76 -11.66 6.00
CA ARG A 4 -26.78 -10.84 5.27
C ARG A 4 -25.40 -11.05 5.87
N VAL A 5 -24.38 -11.06 5.02
CA VAL A 5 -22.98 -11.18 5.43
C VAL A 5 -22.57 -9.90 6.18
N LYS A 6 -22.17 -10.02 7.44
CA LYS A 6 -21.75 -8.89 8.28
C LYS A 6 -20.32 -8.48 7.91
N VAL A 7 -20.16 -7.22 7.53
CA VAL A 7 -18.89 -6.65 7.11
C VAL A 7 -18.48 -5.46 7.96
N ALA A 8 -17.19 -5.37 8.24
CA ALA A 8 -16.56 -4.21 8.88
C ALA A 8 -15.49 -3.62 7.94
N LEU A 9 -15.41 -2.30 7.91
CA LEU A 9 -14.33 -1.57 7.22
C LEU A 9 -13.61 -0.69 8.25
N TYR A 10 -12.28 -0.69 8.20
CA TYR A 10 -11.48 0.14 9.10
C TYR A 10 -10.27 0.73 8.39
N TRP A 11 -10.06 2.01 8.63
CA TRP A 11 -9.01 2.83 8.03
C TRP A 11 -7.89 3.12 9.06
N CYS A 12 -6.71 2.55 8.84
CA CYS A 12 -5.48 2.87 9.56
C CYS A 12 -4.70 4.01 8.87
N ALA A 13 -3.37 3.99 8.89
CA ALA A 13 -2.57 5.03 8.23
C ALA A 13 -2.60 4.88 6.70
N SER A 14 -3.43 5.68 6.04
CA SER A 14 -3.51 5.78 4.58
C SER A 14 -4.09 7.12 4.13
N CYS A 15 -4.26 7.30 2.82
CA CYS A 15 -4.81 8.53 2.23
C CYS A 15 -6.35 8.55 2.13
N GLY A 16 -7.05 7.47 2.52
CA GLY A 16 -8.49 7.33 2.33
C GLY A 16 -8.91 6.79 0.95
N GLY A 17 -8.03 6.72 -0.03
CA GLY A 17 -8.38 6.26 -1.39
C GLY A 17 -8.92 4.84 -1.46
N CYS A 18 -8.66 3.98 -0.47
CA CYS A 18 -9.28 2.66 -0.39
C CYS A 18 -10.74 2.74 0.03
N GLU A 19 -11.11 3.68 0.91
CA GLU A 19 -12.50 3.94 1.29
C GLU A 19 -13.28 4.49 0.09
N GLU A 20 -12.70 5.45 -0.63
CA GLU A 20 -13.26 6.02 -1.84
C GLU A 20 -13.47 4.95 -2.92
N ALA A 21 -12.52 4.03 -3.10
CA ALA A 21 -12.63 2.94 -4.06
C ALA A 21 -13.83 1.99 -3.79
N VAL A 22 -14.30 1.89 -2.55
CA VAL A 22 -15.55 1.17 -2.22
C VAL A 22 -16.75 1.96 -2.74
N VAL A 23 -16.75 3.28 -2.59
CA VAL A 23 -17.82 4.16 -3.10
C VAL A 23 -17.85 4.18 -4.63
N ASP A 24 -16.70 4.07 -5.28
CA ASP A 24 -16.56 3.99 -6.75
C ASP A 24 -17.19 2.71 -7.37
N LEU A 25 -17.64 1.77 -6.53
CA LEU A 25 -18.50 0.67 -7.01
C LEU A 25 -19.86 1.15 -7.51
N ALA A 26 -20.25 2.38 -7.17
CA ALA A 26 -21.49 3.05 -7.64
C ALA A 26 -22.73 2.17 -7.46
N GLU A 27 -23.47 1.86 -8.54
CA GLU A 27 -24.70 1.07 -8.48
C GLU A 27 -24.48 -0.36 -7.94
N GLU A 28 -23.27 -0.92 -8.08
CA GLU A 28 -22.94 -2.23 -7.50
C GLU A 28 -22.97 -2.20 -5.97
N LEU A 29 -22.64 -1.06 -5.34
CA LEU A 29 -22.74 -0.92 -3.89
C LEU A 29 -24.20 -1.05 -3.41
N ILE A 30 -25.14 -0.49 -4.18
CA ILE A 30 -26.57 -0.62 -3.90
C ILE A 30 -27.03 -2.09 -4.02
N ARG A 31 -26.53 -2.81 -5.03
CA ARG A 31 -26.84 -4.25 -5.18
C ARG A 31 -26.25 -5.07 -4.04
N LEU A 32 -25.01 -4.79 -3.65
CA LEU A 32 -24.31 -5.44 -2.55
C LEU A 32 -25.00 -5.21 -1.20
N SER A 33 -25.65 -4.05 -0.98
CA SER A 33 -26.37 -3.75 0.26
C SER A 33 -27.52 -4.71 0.58
N ASN A 34 -28.04 -5.42 -0.43
CA ASN A 34 -29.02 -6.47 -0.22
C ASN A 34 -28.41 -7.75 0.40
N SER A 35 -27.13 -7.99 0.19
CA SER A 35 -26.42 -9.19 0.64
C SER A 35 -25.46 -8.91 1.80
N LEU A 36 -25.07 -7.65 2.01
CA LEU A 36 -24.14 -7.22 3.04
C LEU A 36 -24.84 -6.39 4.12
N GLU A 37 -24.39 -6.57 5.35
CA GLU A 37 -24.73 -5.72 6.50
C GLU A 37 -23.46 -5.07 7.01
N ILE A 38 -23.34 -3.75 6.83
CA ILE A 38 -22.18 -3.00 7.34
C ILE A 38 -22.41 -2.79 8.83
N VAL A 39 -21.57 -3.41 9.67
CA VAL A 39 -21.66 -3.35 11.14
C VAL A 39 -20.61 -2.44 11.76
N PHE A 40 -19.63 -1.99 10.98
CA PHE A 40 -18.62 -1.03 11.42
C PHE A 40 -17.94 -0.38 10.21
N TRP A 41 -18.06 0.92 10.09
CA TRP A 41 -17.33 1.74 9.09
C TRP A 41 -17.29 3.19 9.57
N PRO A 42 -16.35 3.56 10.44
CA PRO A 42 -16.35 4.85 11.15
C PRO A 42 -16.39 6.10 10.27
N VAL A 43 -15.92 6.00 9.02
CA VAL A 43 -15.93 7.15 8.09
C VAL A 43 -17.25 7.31 7.31
N ALA A 44 -18.15 6.33 7.38
CA ALA A 44 -19.36 6.33 6.56
C ALA A 44 -20.66 6.02 7.31
N VAL A 45 -20.59 5.38 8.48
CA VAL A 45 -21.76 4.98 9.27
C VAL A 45 -21.57 5.24 10.77
N ASP A 46 -22.67 5.37 11.53
CA ASP A 46 -22.70 5.80 12.93
C ASP A 46 -22.37 4.71 13.96
N PHE A 47 -21.49 3.77 13.63
CA PHE A 47 -21.04 2.75 14.57
C PHE A 47 -19.75 3.17 15.29
N LYS A 48 -19.67 2.83 16.59
CA LYS A 48 -18.52 3.14 17.45
C LYS A 48 -17.68 1.89 17.73
N LYS A 49 -16.45 2.10 18.16
CA LYS A 49 -15.57 1.01 18.65
C LYS A 49 -16.25 0.19 19.77
N SER A 50 -16.97 0.85 20.69
CA SER A 50 -17.73 0.19 21.76
C SER A 50 -18.81 -0.79 21.26
N ASP A 51 -19.42 -0.51 20.10
CA ASP A 51 -20.42 -1.40 19.52
C ASP A 51 -19.76 -2.70 19.05
N VAL A 52 -18.57 -2.60 18.43
CA VAL A 52 -17.76 -3.76 18.05
C VAL A 52 -17.26 -4.53 19.27
N GLU A 53 -16.84 -3.85 20.34
CA GLU A 53 -16.42 -4.47 21.59
C GLU A 53 -17.52 -5.33 22.21
N ALA A 54 -18.78 -4.85 22.14
CA ALA A 54 -19.96 -5.56 22.65
C ALA A 54 -20.38 -6.78 21.79
N MET A 55 -19.93 -6.88 20.54
CA MET A 55 -20.25 -8.03 19.68
C MET A 55 -19.60 -9.32 20.20
N PRO A 56 -20.23 -10.50 19.97
CA PRO A 56 -19.57 -11.79 20.21
C PRO A 56 -18.33 -11.97 19.33
N ASP A 57 -17.36 -12.76 19.79
CA ASP A 57 -16.21 -13.13 18.98
C ASP A 57 -16.66 -13.92 17.74
N SER A 58 -15.98 -13.69 16.60
CA SER A 58 -16.31 -14.29 15.29
C SER A 58 -17.74 -14.00 14.77
N SER A 59 -18.38 -12.95 15.26
CA SER A 59 -19.75 -12.56 14.82
C SER A 59 -19.74 -11.68 13.54
N ILE A 60 -18.63 -11.09 13.18
CA ILE A 60 -18.41 -10.40 11.92
C ILE A 60 -17.89 -11.42 10.90
N ASP A 61 -18.50 -11.47 9.72
CA ASP A 61 -18.07 -12.44 8.72
C ASP A 61 -16.74 -12.01 8.06
N ILE A 62 -16.64 -10.74 7.66
CA ILE A 62 -15.45 -10.23 6.96
C ILE A 62 -15.11 -8.82 7.46
N SER A 63 -13.85 -8.62 7.86
CA SER A 63 -13.30 -7.27 8.08
C SER A 63 -12.33 -6.89 6.98
N PHE A 64 -12.60 -5.79 6.28
CA PHE A 64 -11.71 -5.15 5.32
C PHE A 64 -10.92 -4.07 6.05
N ILE A 65 -9.62 -4.25 6.18
CA ILE A 65 -8.74 -3.32 6.88
C ILE A 65 -7.78 -2.71 5.88
N ASN A 66 -7.84 -1.38 5.74
CA ASN A 66 -6.92 -0.63 4.88
C ASN A 66 -5.99 0.25 5.70
N GLY A 67 -4.88 0.69 5.06
CA GLY A 67 -3.85 1.45 5.74
C GLY A 67 -2.80 0.61 6.45
N GLY A 68 -1.65 1.21 6.72
CA GLY A 68 -0.59 0.62 7.52
C GLY A 68 -0.78 0.90 9.01
N ILE A 69 -0.19 0.08 9.85
CA ILE A 69 -0.30 0.22 11.30
C ILE A 69 0.79 1.19 11.79
N ARG A 70 0.38 2.40 12.19
CA ARG A 70 1.30 3.47 12.60
C ARG A 70 1.04 4.01 14.01
N LEU A 71 -0.15 3.79 14.56
CA LEU A 71 -0.56 4.25 15.88
C LEU A 71 -0.88 3.06 16.78
N THR A 72 -0.76 3.26 18.10
CA THR A 72 -1.21 2.26 19.09
C THR A 72 -2.70 1.96 18.95
N GLU A 73 -3.53 2.96 18.67
CA GLU A 73 -4.96 2.78 18.39
C GLU A 73 -5.20 1.84 17.20
N HIS A 74 -4.41 1.97 16.12
CA HIS A 74 -4.51 1.05 14.99
C HIS A 74 -4.25 -0.40 15.43
N GLU A 75 -3.20 -0.65 16.23
CA GLU A 75 -2.92 -1.99 16.75
C GLU A 75 -4.07 -2.55 17.59
N GLU A 76 -4.68 -1.73 18.44
CA GLU A 76 -5.81 -2.13 19.28
C GLU A 76 -7.03 -2.50 18.45
N VAL A 77 -7.43 -1.62 17.53
CA VAL A 77 -8.64 -1.82 16.72
C VAL A 77 -8.49 -2.99 15.77
N VAL A 78 -7.34 -3.17 15.12
CA VAL A 78 -7.15 -4.32 14.23
C VAL A 78 -7.10 -5.65 14.99
N LYS A 79 -6.56 -5.68 16.22
CA LYS A 79 -6.61 -6.86 17.09
C LYS A 79 -8.04 -7.15 17.55
N LEU A 80 -8.82 -6.12 17.85
CA LEU A 80 -10.25 -6.24 18.16
C LEU A 80 -11.00 -6.83 16.96
N LEU A 81 -10.85 -6.23 15.77
CA LEU A 81 -11.50 -6.70 14.54
C LEU A 81 -11.08 -8.14 14.20
N ARG A 82 -9.79 -8.51 14.35
CA ARG A 82 -9.35 -9.90 14.14
C ARG A 82 -10.10 -10.88 15.06
N ARG A 83 -10.27 -10.56 16.33
CA ARG A 83 -10.99 -11.41 17.29
C ARG A 83 -12.49 -11.50 16.96
N LYS A 84 -13.09 -10.39 16.52
CA LYS A 84 -14.53 -10.31 16.21
C LYS A 84 -14.89 -10.89 14.84
N SER A 85 -13.91 -11.15 13.97
CA SER A 85 -14.15 -11.53 12.58
C SER A 85 -13.75 -12.97 12.27
N LYS A 86 -14.53 -13.62 11.40
CA LYS A 86 -14.16 -14.92 10.81
C LYS A 86 -13.01 -14.75 9.83
N LEU A 87 -13.10 -13.75 8.93
CA LEU A 87 -12.10 -13.43 7.93
C LEU A 87 -11.61 -12.00 8.06
N VAL A 88 -10.29 -11.81 7.91
CA VAL A 88 -9.66 -10.49 7.81
C VAL A 88 -8.97 -10.37 6.47
N VAL A 89 -9.28 -9.28 5.76
CA VAL A 89 -8.77 -8.95 4.44
C VAL A 89 -7.92 -7.69 4.52
N ALA A 90 -6.64 -7.79 4.13
CA ALA A 90 -5.78 -6.64 3.92
C ALA A 90 -6.18 -5.93 2.62
N PHE A 91 -6.80 -4.76 2.74
CA PHE A 91 -7.40 -4.04 1.64
C PHE A 91 -6.51 -2.88 1.18
N GLY A 92 -5.99 -3.00 -0.03
CA GLY A 92 -5.07 -2.03 -0.63
C GLY A 92 -3.60 -2.21 -0.24
N SER A 93 -2.72 -1.54 -0.98
CA SER A 93 -1.26 -1.67 -0.84
C SER A 93 -0.72 -1.27 0.53
N CYS A 94 -1.39 -0.34 1.23
CA CYS A 94 -0.94 0.11 2.55
C CYS A 94 -1.09 -1.00 3.61
N ALA A 95 -2.21 -1.72 3.62
CA ALA A 95 -2.41 -2.86 4.50
C ALA A 95 -1.53 -4.05 4.11
N HIS A 96 -1.34 -4.27 2.80
CA HIS A 96 -0.59 -5.41 2.27
C HIS A 96 0.92 -5.27 2.43
N GLY A 97 1.49 -4.10 2.08
CA GLY A 97 2.95 -3.89 2.01
C GLY A 97 3.48 -2.67 2.77
N GLY A 98 2.59 -1.91 3.42
CA GLY A 98 2.89 -0.63 4.06
C GLY A 98 2.58 0.59 3.20
N GLY A 99 2.47 0.42 1.87
CA GLY A 99 2.09 1.49 0.94
C GLY A 99 3.04 2.68 0.92
N VAL A 100 2.58 3.78 0.33
CA VAL A 100 3.32 5.06 0.30
C VAL A 100 3.61 5.59 1.71
N PRO A 101 2.68 5.50 2.70
CA PRO A 101 3.00 5.90 4.07
C PRO A 101 4.17 5.14 4.68
N GLY A 102 4.45 3.93 4.19
CA GLY A 102 5.58 3.11 4.63
C GLY A 102 6.95 3.71 4.33
N LEU A 103 7.05 4.64 3.36
CA LEU A 103 8.29 5.38 3.09
C LEU A 103 8.75 6.21 4.31
N ALA A 104 7.84 6.54 5.22
CA ALA A 104 8.16 7.17 6.49
C ALA A 104 9.14 6.36 7.35
N ASN A 105 9.29 5.04 7.10
CA ASN A 105 10.26 4.21 7.79
C ASN A 105 11.73 4.55 7.46
N MET A 106 11.97 5.41 6.46
CA MET A 106 13.29 5.97 6.19
C MET A 106 13.73 7.02 7.21
N TYR A 107 12.79 7.49 8.06
CA TYR A 107 13.01 8.52 9.06
C TYR A 107 12.60 8.02 10.44
N SER A 108 13.22 8.54 11.49
CA SER A 108 12.76 8.30 12.85
C SER A 108 11.43 9.02 13.12
N ARG A 109 10.69 8.52 14.11
CA ARG A 109 9.48 9.21 14.59
C ARG A 109 9.73 10.68 14.91
N ASP A 110 10.84 10.96 15.57
CA ASP A 110 11.16 12.31 16.06
C ASP A 110 11.53 13.24 14.88
N GLU A 111 12.26 12.75 13.86
CA GLU A 111 12.50 13.50 12.62
C GLU A 111 11.18 13.82 11.90
N ILE A 112 10.25 12.86 11.81
CA ILE A 112 8.95 13.08 11.17
C ILE A 112 8.13 14.13 11.92
N LEU A 113 8.03 14.03 13.25
CA LEU A 113 7.28 14.98 14.06
C LEU A 113 7.92 16.37 14.00
N ARG A 114 9.24 16.44 14.07
CA ARG A 114 9.96 17.70 13.97
C ARG A 114 9.75 18.37 12.62
N TYR A 115 9.86 17.61 11.52
CA TYR A 115 9.57 18.15 10.20
C TYR A 115 8.13 18.65 10.09
N ALA A 116 7.15 17.83 10.48
CA ALA A 116 5.73 18.14 10.31
C ALA A 116 5.26 19.33 11.14
N TYR A 117 5.83 19.53 12.34
CA TYR A 117 5.34 20.55 13.30
C TYR A 117 6.28 21.75 13.48
N ILE A 118 7.53 21.68 13.01
CA ILE A 118 8.52 22.76 13.23
C ILE A 118 9.17 23.19 11.91
N GLU A 119 9.67 22.25 11.08
CA GLU A 119 10.57 22.56 9.97
C GLU A 119 9.87 22.74 8.62
N ALA A 120 8.64 22.25 8.45
CA ALA A 120 7.94 22.36 7.17
C ALA A 120 7.70 23.84 6.80
N PRO A 121 7.95 24.26 5.54
CA PRO A 121 7.91 25.68 5.15
C PRO A 121 6.58 26.40 5.38
N THR A 122 5.49 25.65 5.54
CA THR A 122 4.14 26.17 5.76
C THR A 122 3.75 26.22 7.23
N VAL A 123 4.64 25.80 8.14
CA VAL A 123 4.37 25.75 9.59
C VAL A 123 4.88 27.00 10.26
N ILE A 124 4.02 27.62 11.08
CA ILE A 124 4.38 28.69 12.02
C ILE A 124 4.18 28.14 13.43
N ASN A 125 5.27 27.79 14.09
CA ASN A 125 5.29 27.20 15.44
C ASN A 125 6.48 27.79 16.24
N SER A 126 6.35 29.06 16.64
CA SER A 126 7.40 29.80 17.34
C SER A 126 7.77 29.20 18.69
N GLU A 127 6.86 28.47 19.33
CA GLU A 127 7.07 27.86 20.65
C GLU A 127 7.68 26.46 20.55
N GLY A 128 7.81 25.92 19.34
CA GLY A 128 8.33 24.56 19.12
C GLY A 128 7.44 23.46 19.70
N ALA A 129 6.12 23.69 19.79
CA ALA A 129 5.19 22.75 20.37
C ALA A 129 5.08 21.46 19.53
N LEU A 130 5.21 20.31 20.16
CA LEU A 130 5.02 18.98 19.58
C LEU A 130 3.82 18.28 20.21
N PRO A 131 3.16 17.37 19.49
CA PRO A 131 2.10 16.53 20.06
C PRO A 131 2.61 15.74 21.26
N LYS A 132 1.85 15.75 22.36
CA LYS A 132 2.13 14.97 23.59
C LYS A 132 1.11 13.85 23.71
N GLU A 133 1.56 12.69 24.16
CA GLU A 133 0.67 11.53 24.41
C GLU A 133 -0.37 11.87 25.50
N LEU A 134 0.02 12.67 26.49
CA LEU A 134 -0.86 13.15 27.55
C LEU A 134 -0.74 14.68 27.66
N SER A 135 -1.86 15.37 27.75
CA SER A 135 -1.88 16.81 28.02
C SER A 135 -3.08 17.19 28.90
N GLY A 136 -2.82 18.03 29.91
CA GLY A 136 -3.89 18.63 30.72
C GLY A 136 -4.61 19.73 29.93
N GLY A 137 -5.95 19.74 29.96
CA GLY A 137 -6.80 20.74 29.33
C GLY A 137 -7.94 21.20 30.25
N VAL A 138 -8.71 22.21 29.81
CA VAL A 138 -9.93 22.65 30.48
C VAL A 138 -10.97 21.52 30.32
N GLY A 139 -11.15 20.74 31.38
CA GLY A 139 -12.11 19.62 31.38
C GLY A 139 -11.51 18.23 31.61
N GLY A 140 -10.19 18.14 31.81
CA GLY A 140 -9.53 16.88 32.16
C GLY A 140 -8.24 16.61 31.39
N GLU A 141 -7.77 15.38 31.53
CA GLU A 141 -6.60 14.88 30.80
C GLU A 141 -7.00 14.40 29.41
N LEU A 142 -6.27 14.85 28.38
CA LEU A 142 -6.45 14.45 26.99
C LEU A 142 -5.34 13.48 26.61
N GLU A 143 -5.73 12.34 26.05
CA GLU A 143 -4.83 11.30 25.56
C GLU A 143 -4.82 11.24 24.03
N LEU A 144 -3.62 11.18 23.43
CA LEU A 144 -3.41 10.94 22.01
C LEU A 144 -2.77 9.55 21.80
N PRO A 145 -3.18 8.82 20.74
CA PRO A 145 -2.52 7.58 20.39
C PRO A 145 -1.03 7.78 20.10
N LYS A 146 -0.20 6.89 20.62
CA LYS A 146 1.24 6.95 20.39
C LYS A 146 1.58 6.62 18.93
N VAL A 147 2.45 7.43 18.32
CA VAL A 147 3.04 7.13 17.02
C VAL A 147 4.10 6.06 17.18
N LEU A 148 3.95 4.92 16.52
CA LEU A 148 4.90 3.80 16.55
C LEU A 148 6.21 4.20 15.86
N LYS A 149 7.32 3.54 16.24
CA LYS A 149 8.65 3.79 15.64
C LYS A 149 8.67 3.49 14.14
N LEU A 150 8.02 2.41 13.73
CA LEU A 150 7.90 1.98 12.33
C LEU A 150 6.42 1.77 12.00
N LEU A 151 6.06 2.08 10.76
CA LEU A 151 4.81 1.62 10.17
C LEU A 151 4.96 0.15 9.79
N LYS A 152 3.95 -0.66 10.12
CA LYS A 152 3.90 -2.10 9.84
C LYS A 152 2.78 -2.40 8.83
N PRO A 153 2.94 -3.38 7.93
CA PRO A 153 1.81 -3.96 7.21
C PRO A 153 0.90 -4.70 8.18
N LEU A 154 -0.34 -4.98 7.76
CA LEU A 154 -1.36 -5.56 8.63
C LEU A 154 -0.98 -6.94 9.16
N ASP A 155 -0.38 -7.77 8.32
CA ASP A 155 0.02 -9.14 8.64
C ASP A 155 1.23 -9.26 9.59
N GLU A 156 1.88 -8.15 9.90
CA GLU A 156 2.86 -8.10 11.01
C GLU A 156 2.21 -7.86 12.39
N VAL A 157 0.90 -7.57 12.43
CA VAL A 157 0.18 -7.26 13.67
C VAL A 157 -0.92 -8.27 13.97
N VAL A 158 -1.65 -8.71 12.95
CA VAL A 158 -2.71 -9.71 13.06
C VAL A 158 -2.64 -10.72 11.93
N ASP A 159 -3.23 -11.88 12.16
CA ASP A 159 -3.37 -12.92 11.16
C ASP A 159 -4.35 -12.49 10.05
N VAL A 160 -3.87 -12.45 8.81
CA VAL A 160 -4.61 -12.02 7.61
C VAL A 160 -4.98 -13.23 6.78
N ASP A 161 -6.24 -13.31 6.36
CA ASP A 161 -6.73 -14.42 5.57
C ASP A 161 -6.52 -14.18 4.07
N PHE A 162 -6.79 -12.96 3.58
CA PHE A 162 -6.67 -12.62 2.16
C PHE A 162 -6.15 -11.20 1.94
N TYR A 163 -5.67 -10.93 0.72
CA TYR A 163 -5.15 -9.64 0.30
C TYR A 163 -5.88 -9.16 -0.95
N ILE A 164 -6.28 -7.88 -0.98
CA ILE A 164 -6.79 -7.19 -2.17
C ILE A 164 -5.78 -6.10 -2.52
N PRO A 165 -5.05 -6.20 -3.65
CA PRO A 165 -3.97 -5.29 -3.99
C PRO A 165 -4.48 -4.02 -4.66
N GLY A 166 -3.68 -2.97 -4.63
CA GLY A 166 -3.90 -1.73 -5.36
C GLY A 166 -3.72 -0.48 -4.50
N CYS A 167 -3.40 0.62 -5.12
CA CYS A 167 -3.30 1.93 -4.46
C CYS A 167 -4.08 2.99 -5.26
N ALA A 168 -5.40 2.95 -5.16
CA ALA A 168 -6.27 1.99 -4.46
C ALA A 168 -6.61 0.77 -5.33
N PRO A 169 -7.28 -0.28 -4.78
CA PRO A 169 -7.85 -1.34 -5.60
C PRO A 169 -8.85 -0.77 -6.61
N THR A 170 -8.87 -1.33 -7.83
CA THR A 170 -9.84 -0.90 -8.85
C THR A 170 -11.22 -1.50 -8.59
N PRO A 171 -12.33 -0.89 -9.06
CA PRO A 171 -13.67 -1.43 -8.92
C PRO A 171 -13.79 -2.89 -9.38
N ASP A 172 -13.16 -3.25 -10.50
CA ASP A 172 -13.17 -4.63 -11.02
C ASP A 172 -12.48 -5.61 -10.06
N VAL A 173 -11.36 -5.21 -9.44
CA VAL A 173 -10.64 -6.04 -8.47
C VAL A 173 -11.46 -6.23 -7.21
N ILE A 174 -12.10 -5.15 -6.72
CA ILE A 174 -12.98 -5.22 -5.54
C ILE A 174 -14.15 -6.16 -5.83
N LYS A 175 -14.82 -5.99 -6.97
CA LYS A 175 -15.97 -6.81 -7.38
C LYS A 175 -15.60 -8.30 -7.44
N LYS A 176 -14.52 -8.67 -8.16
CA LYS A 176 -14.05 -10.06 -8.25
C LYS A 176 -13.67 -10.64 -6.88
N SER A 177 -13.09 -9.81 -6.01
CA SER A 177 -12.74 -10.23 -4.66
C SER A 177 -13.99 -10.50 -3.82
N LEU A 178 -14.99 -9.63 -3.89
CA LEU A 178 -16.27 -9.81 -3.20
C LEU A 178 -17.02 -11.04 -3.74
N GLU A 179 -17.06 -11.25 -5.06
CA GLU A 179 -17.63 -12.45 -5.69
C GLU A 179 -16.98 -13.72 -5.13
N THR A 180 -15.65 -13.74 -5.00
CA THR A 180 -14.90 -14.85 -4.41
C THR A 180 -15.27 -15.07 -2.94
N LEU A 181 -15.26 -14.00 -2.14
CA LEU A 181 -15.55 -14.07 -0.71
C LEU A 181 -16.99 -14.52 -0.42
N LEU A 182 -17.95 -14.05 -1.23
CA LEU A 182 -19.36 -14.38 -1.07
C LEU A 182 -19.76 -15.74 -1.66
N SER A 183 -18.93 -16.32 -2.55
CA SER A 183 -19.21 -17.62 -3.16
C SER A 183 -19.11 -18.81 -2.19
N GLY A 184 -18.50 -18.63 -1.04
CA GLY A 184 -18.18 -19.70 -0.09
C GLY A 184 -17.05 -20.66 -0.56
N LYS A 185 -16.51 -20.47 -1.78
CA LYS A 185 -15.39 -21.24 -2.32
C LYS A 185 -14.10 -20.42 -2.21
N LEU A 186 -13.53 -20.43 -1.02
CA LEU A 186 -12.35 -19.61 -0.71
C LEU A 186 -11.07 -20.30 -1.21
N PRO A 187 -10.13 -19.53 -1.80
CA PRO A 187 -8.79 -20.04 -2.10
C PRO A 187 -7.99 -20.29 -0.81
N PRO A 188 -6.79 -20.88 -0.88
CA PRO A 188 -5.93 -21.02 0.29
C PRO A 188 -5.69 -19.69 0.99
N LYS A 189 -5.59 -19.74 2.32
CA LYS A 189 -5.25 -18.57 3.15
C LYS A 189 -3.96 -17.92 2.68
N GLY A 190 -3.90 -16.60 2.72
CA GLY A 190 -2.78 -15.81 2.20
C GLY A 190 -2.88 -15.48 0.71
N SER A 191 -3.92 -15.96 0.01
CA SER A 191 -4.11 -15.66 -1.41
C SER A 191 -4.44 -14.19 -1.66
N VAL A 192 -3.99 -13.70 -2.82
CA VAL A 192 -4.35 -12.39 -3.35
C VAL A 192 -5.62 -12.54 -4.19
N LEU A 193 -6.67 -11.79 -3.85
CA LEU A 193 -7.98 -11.85 -4.50
C LEU A 193 -8.11 -10.82 -5.63
N GLY A 194 -8.94 -11.14 -6.61
CA GLY A 194 -9.33 -10.23 -7.69
C GLY A 194 -8.23 -9.89 -8.69
N ALA A 195 -6.98 -10.26 -8.43
CA ALA A 195 -5.82 -9.95 -9.26
C ALA A 195 -5.22 -11.20 -9.92
N SER A 196 -4.37 -10.98 -10.93
CA SER A 196 -3.69 -12.04 -11.66
C SER A 196 -2.47 -12.57 -10.88
N SER A 197 -2.12 -13.84 -11.09
CA SER A 197 -0.82 -14.40 -10.66
C SER A 197 0.32 -14.09 -11.65
N LYS A 198 -0.02 -13.54 -12.84
CA LYS A 198 0.93 -13.16 -13.89
C LYS A 198 1.33 -11.69 -13.75
N SER A 199 2.38 -11.30 -14.48
CA SER A 199 2.84 -9.91 -14.51
C SER A 199 1.84 -8.98 -15.22
N LEU A 200 1.93 -7.68 -14.93
CA LEU A 200 1.12 -6.68 -15.64
C LEU A 200 1.41 -6.66 -17.14
N CYS A 201 2.63 -7.02 -17.55
CA CYS A 201 2.98 -7.13 -18.97
C CYS A 201 2.16 -8.17 -19.71
N ASP A 202 1.72 -9.25 -19.04
CA ASP A 202 0.92 -10.31 -19.68
C ASP A 202 -0.47 -9.82 -20.10
N GLU A 203 -1.01 -8.76 -19.47
CA GLU A 203 -2.28 -8.13 -19.85
C GLU A 203 -2.10 -6.78 -20.57
N CYS A 204 -0.86 -6.33 -20.78
CA CYS A 204 -0.57 -5.03 -21.38
C CYS A 204 -0.51 -5.09 -22.90
N ASP A 205 -1.39 -4.36 -23.59
CA ASP A 205 -1.41 -4.30 -25.06
C ASP A 205 -0.08 -3.84 -25.66
N LEU A 206 0.64 -2.94 -24.96
CA LEU A 206 1.94 -2.44 -25.40
C LEU A 206 3.07 -3.47 -25.29
N ASN A 207 2.84 -4.58 -24.59
CA ASN A 207 3.83 -5.66 -24.47
C ASN A 207 4.26 -6.22 -25.83
N LYS A 208 3.34 -6.29 -26.78
CA LYS A 208 3.58 -6.76 -28.16
C LYS A 208 4.55 -5.86 -28.96
N THR A 209 4.77 -4.65 -28.51
CA THR A 209 5.63 -3.66 -29.17
C THR A 209 7.03 -3.59 -28.56
N LYS A 210 7.31 -4.42 -27.55
CA LYS A 210 8.66 -4.50 -27.00
C LYS A 210 9.63 -5.13 -28.01
N PRO A 211 10.83 -4.56 -28.16
CA PRO A 211 11.90 -5.23 -28.88
C PRO A 211 12.30 -6.50 -28.14
N GLU A 212 12.95 -7.44 -28.84
CA GLU A 212 13.43 -8.68 -28.26
C GLU A 212 14.37 -8.43 -27.07
N LYS A 213 15.22 -7.41 -27.18
CA LYS A 213 16.12 -6.95 -26.11
C LYS A 213 15.90 -5.46 -25.86
N ILE A 214 15.66 -5.08 -24.62
CA ILE A 214 15.64 -3.68 -24.17
C ILE A 214 16.98 -3.38 -23.54
N LEU A 215 17.64 -2.31 -24.01
CA LEU A 215 18.86 -1.76 -23.41
C LEU A 215 18.68 -0.26 -23.24
N LEU A 216 18.68 0.19 -21.99
CA LEU A 216 18.50 1.59 -21.62
C LEU A 216 19.86 2.27 -21.49
N LYS A 217 20.12 3.26 -22.33
CA LYS A 217 21.31 4.14 -22.27
C LYS A 217 21.06 5.39 -21.43
N ASP A 218 19.80 5.74 -21.25
CA ASP A 218 19.35 6.83 -20.41
C ASP A 218 17.96 6.49 -19.79
N ILE A 219 17.60 7.17 -18.72
CA ILE A 219 16.26 7.09 -18.13
C ILE A 219 15.63 8.48 -18.17
N LYS A 220 14.42 8.55 -18.73
CA LYS A 220 13.64 9.79 -18.86
C LYS A 220 12.47 9.77 -17.89
N ARG A 221 12.14 10.91 -17.36
CA ARG A 221 10.86 11.13 -16.68
C ARG A 221 9.77 11.42 -17.72
N VAL A 222 8.51 11.10 -17.39
CA VAL A 222 7.39 11.28 -18.32
C VAL A 222 7.30 12.71 -18.86
N HIS A 223 7.63 13.72 -18.04
CA HIS A 223 7.62 15.13 -18.44
C HIS A 223 8.80 15.54 -19.35
N GLN A 224 9.83 14.72 -19.48
CA GLN A 224 11.02 14.99 -20.31
C GLN A 224 10.91 14.40 -21.72
N VAL A 225 9.89 13.59 -21.99
CA VAL A 225 9.76 12.89 -23.27
C VAL A 225 8.31 12.92 -23.75
N ARG A 226 8.11 13.11 -25.05
CA ARG A 226 6.81 12.88 -25.68
C ARG A 226 6.68 11.39 -25.98
N LEU A 227 5.92 10.68 -25.14
CA LEU A 227 5.69 9.26 -25.30
C LEU A 227 4.85 8.95 -26.55
N ASP A 228 5.28 7.95 -27.30
CA ASP A 228 4.42 7.26 -28.26
C ASP A 228 3.53 6.28 -27.46
N LEU A 229 2.26 6.64 -27.31
CA LEU A 229 1.29 5.86 -26.51
C LEU A 229 0.94 4.50 -27.13
N SER A 230 1.38 4.24 -28.35
CA SER A 230 1.22 2.95 -29.03
C SER A 230 2.37 1.97 -28.77
N LYS A 231 3.43 2.40 -28.09
CA LYS A 231 4.64 1.60 -27.84
C LYS A 231 4.95 1.43 -26.35
N CYS A 232 5.59 0.33 -26.01
CA CYS A 232 6.03 0.05 -24.64
C CYS A 232 6.87 1.22 -24.09
N TYR A 233 6.49 1.78 -22.95
CA TYR A 233 7.17 2.95 -22.37
C TYR A 233 8.60 2.63 -21.91
N LEU A 234 8.84 1.40 -21.44
CA LEU A 234 10.19 0.97 -21.08
C LEU A 234 11.15 1.02 -22.30
N SER A 235 10.68 0.63 -23.48
CA SER A 235 11.50 0.70 -24.70
C SER A 235 11.79 2.15 -25.17
N GLN A 236 11.12 3.14 -24.58
CA GLN A 236 11.31 4.56 -24.85
C GLN A 236 12.16 5.27 -23.79
N GLY A 237 12.78 4.51 -22.88
CA GLY A 237 13.63 5.04 -21.80
C GLY A 237 12.87 5.45 -20.54
N VAL A 238 11.57 5.16 -20.42
CA VAL A 238 10.80 5.46 -19.21
C VAL A 238 10.62 4.21 -18.37
N ILE A 239 11.08 4.24 -17.12
CA ILE A 239 10.96 3.09 -16.22
C ILE A 239 9.49 2.72 -16.02
N CYS A 240 9.16 1.48 -16.35
CA CYS A 240 7.88 0.86 -16.14
C CYS A 240 8.06 -0.45 -15.36
N LEU A 241 7.46 -0.56 -14.18
CA LEU A 241 7.59 -1.72 -13.30
C LEU A 241 6.60 -2.86 -13.62
N GLY A 242 5.90 -2.79 -14.77
CA GLY A 242 4.98 -3.83 -15.22
C GLY A 242 5.56 -5.25 -15.23
N PRO A 243 6.82 -5.47 -15.65
CA PRO A 243 7.44 -6.81 -15.67
C PRO A 243 7.54 -7.48 -14.30
N VAL A 244 7.61 -6.71 -13.21
CA VAL A 244 7.78 -7.22 -11.85
C VAL A 244 6.55 -7.01 -10.97
N THR A 245 5.50 -6.39 -11.53
CA THR A 245 4.26 -6.08 -10.81
C THR A 245 3.16 -7.06 -11.22
N ARG A 246 2.38 -7.50 -10.26
CA ARG A 246 1.18 -8.31 -10.46
C ARG A 246 0.18 -7.60 -11.36
N GLY A 247 -0.44 -8.33 -12.30
CA GLY A 247 -1.52 -7.86 -13.15
C GLY A 247 -2.89 -7.93 -12.46
N GLY A 248 -3.93 -7.56 -13.20
CA GLY A 248 -5.33 -7.56 -12.75
C GLY A 248 -5.96 -6.18 -12.66
N CYS A 249 -5.17 -5.08 -12.75
CA CYS A 249 -5.71 -3.72 -12.73
C CYS A 249 -6.22 -3.22 -14.11
N GLY A 250 -6.20 -4.07 -15.13
CA GLY A 250 -6.61 -3.69 -16.49
C GLY A 250 -5.69 -2.65 -17.15
N THR A 251 -4.44 -2.50 -16.67
CA THR A 251 -3.42 -1.58 -17.19
C THR A 251 -3.83 -0.10 -17.23
N LEU A 252 -4.68 0.34 -16.29
CA LEU A 252 -5.30 1.68 -16.31
C LEU A 252 -4.27 2.81 -16.42
N CYS A 253 -3.16 2.75 -15.67
CA CYS A 253 -2.09 3.76 -15.77
C CYS A 253 -1.50 3.80 -17.18
N VAL A 254 -1.22 2.64 -17.78
CA VAL A 254 -0.64 2.55 -19.12
C VAL A 254 -1.60 3.10 -20.18
N LYS A 255 -2.89 2.77 -20.08
CA LYS A 255 -3.94 3.33 -20.93
C LYS A 255 -4.09 4.84 -20.76
N GLY A 256 -3.83 5.34 -19.54
CA GLY A 256 -3.79 6.77 -19.23
C GLY A 256 -2.47 7.48 -19.59
N GLY A 257 -1.56 6.83 -20.32
CA GLY A 257 -0.29 7.46 -20.75
C GLY A 257 0.80 7.47 -19.66
N MET A 258 0.67 6.68 -18.57
CA MET A 258 1.62 6.64 -17.48
C MET A 258 2.23 5.23 -17.32
N PRO A 259 3.54 5.11 -17.01
CA PRO A 259 4.16 3.82 -16.74
C PRO A 259 3.60 3.19 -15.45
N CYS A 260 3.69 1.87 -15.35
CA CYS A 260 3.37 1.17 -14.11
C CYS A 260 4.39 1.53 -13.01
N THR A 261 3.89 1.87 -11.82
CA THR A 261 4.70 2.22 -10.65
C THR A 261 4.76 1.12 -9.58
N GLY A 262 4.07 -0.01 -9.79
CA GLY A 262 4.18 -1.16 -8.89
C GLY A 262 3.11 -1.30 -7.80
N CYS A 263 2.01 -0.55 -7.86
CA CYS A 263 1.03 -0.50 -6.78
C CYS A 263 0.29 -1.81 -6.48
N PHE A 264 0.26 -2.77 -7.38
CA PHE A 264 -0.33 -4.10 -7.16
C PHE A 264 0.64 -5.09 -6.48
N GLY A 265 1.88 -4.65 -6.22
CA GLY A 265 2.86 -5.44 -5.47
C GLY A 265 3.46 -6.61 -6.26
N PRO A 266 4.14 -7.53 -5.55
CA PRO A 266 4.90 -8.60 -6.16
C PRO A 266 4.02 -9.70 -6.78
N LEU A 267 4.64 -10.48 -7.67
CA LEU A 267 4.15 -11.79 -8.08
C LEU A 267 4.28 -12.80 -6.93
N ASP A 268 3.62 -13.94 -7.07
CA ASP A 268 3.77 -15.03 -6.12
C ASP A 268 5.26 -15.46 -6.01
N ASN A 269 5.68 -15.88 -4.83
CA ASN A 269 7.05 -16.30 -4.51
C ASN A 269 8.14 -15.20 -4.61
N VAL A 270 7.76 -13.92 -4.62
CA VAL A 270 8.69 -12.79 -4.50
C VAL A 270 8.62 -12.24 -3.08
N SER A 271 9.67 -12.43 -2.31
CA SER A 271 9.76 -12.00 -0.90
C SER A 271 10.10 -10.50 -0.75
N ASP A 272 10.83 -9.93 -1.70
CA ASP A 272 11.19 -8.51 -1.72
C ASP A 272 10.94 -7.91 -3.10
N TYR A 273 9.89 -7.09 -3.17
CA TYR A 273 9.50 -6.42 -4.42
C TYR A 273 10.57 -5.47 -4.94
N GLY A 274 11.16 -4.65 -4.05
CA GLY A 274 12.15 -3.65 -4.44
C GLY A 274 13.44 -4.28 -4.95
N ALA A 275 13.92 -5.33 -4.29
CA ALA A 275 15.08 -6.08 -4.75
C ALA A 275 14.83 -6.74 -6.12
N ARG A 276 13.62 -7.27 -6.34
CA ARG A 276 13.21 -7.82 -7.64
C ARG A 276 13.17 -6.74 -8.72
N ALA A 277 12.66 -5.55 -8.40
CA ALA A 277 12.59 -4.41 -9.32
C ALA A 277 13.99 -3.89 -9.68
N LEU A 278 14.89 -3.78 -8.71
CA LEU A 278 16.30 -3.41 -8.95
C LEU A 278 17.02 -4.44 -9.81
N SER A 279 16.86 -5.74 -9.53
CA SER A 279 17.42 -6.81 -10.35
C SER A 279 16.90 -6.78 -11.79
N PHE A 280 15.59 -6.48 -11.97
CA PHE A 280 15.01 -6.30 -13.29
C PHE A 280 15.65 -5.08 -13.99
N LEU A 281 15.74 -3.93 -13.32
CA LEU A 281 16.35 -2.74 -13.90
C LEU A 281 17.78 -3.00 -14.34
N ALA A 282 18.61 -3.64 -13.49
CA ALA A 282 19.99 -4.00 -13.83
C ALA A 282 20.07 -4.88 -15.09
N SER A 283 19.04 -5.68 -15.37
CA SER A 283 19.02 -6.53 -16.58
C SER A 283 18.69 -5.78 -17.88
N VAL A 284 18.27 -4.53 -17.80
CA VAL A 284 17.85 -3.72 -18.98
C VAL A 284 18.68 -2.44 -19.17
N ILE A 285 19.61 -2.15 -18.25
CA ILE A 285 20.56 -1.04 -18.40
C ILE A 285 21.70 -1.47 -19.33
N ASP A 286 22.11 -0.57 -20.24
CA ASP A 286 23.24 -0.77 -21.15
C ASP A 286 24.48 -0.11 -20.57
N TYR A 287 25.40 -0.91 -20.04
CA TYR A 287 26.68 -0.47 -19.48
C TYR A 287 27.76 -1.50 -19.76
N ASP A 288 28.99 -1.04 -19.89
CA ASP A 288 30.18 -1.88 -20.22
C ASP A 288 30.89 -2.36 -18.96
N ASP A 289 30.83 -1.59 -17.86
CA ASP A 289 31.50 -1.89 -16.60
C ASP A 289 30.74 -1.35 -15.37
N GLU A 290 31.19 -1.76 -14.17
CA GLU A 290 30.54 -1.38 -12.88
C GLU A 290 30.58 0.14 -12.62
N VAL A 291 31.63 0.84 -13.06
CA VAL A 291 31.77 2.30 -12.86
C VAL A 291 30.74 3.05 -13.67
N GLN A 292 30.46 2.60 -14.89
CA GLN A 292 29.41 3.17 -15.72
C GLN A 292 28.02 2.88 -15.14
N ALA A 293 27.80 1.67 -14.61
CA ALA A 293 26.54 1.31 -13.94
C ALA A 293 26.27 2.17 -12.70
N GLU A 294 27.30 2.42 -11.87
CA GLU A 294 27.22 3.27 -10.68
C GLU A 294 26.83 4.70 -11.06
N LYS A 295 27.54 5.31 -12.01
CA LYS A 295 27.23 6.66 -12.52
C LYS A 295 25.83 6.75 -13.11
N PHE A 296 25.39 5.73 -13.82
CA PHE A 296 24.05 5.66 -14.38
C PHE A 296 22.99 5.70 -13.26
N ILE A 297 23.19 4.92 -12.19
CA ILE A 297 22.25 4.89 -11.06
C ILE A 297 22.23 6.24 -10.34
N GLU A 298 23.39 6.83 -10.05
CA GLU A 298 23.50 8.14 -9.40
C GLU A 298 22.81 9.24 -10.19
N GLU A 299 23.01 9.27 -11.51
CA GLU A 299 22.46 10.30 -12.38
C GLU A 299 20.95 10.15 -12.59
N TYR A 300 20.46 8.93 -12.88
CA TYR A 300 19.09 8.72 -13.33
C TYR A 300 18.14 8.25 -12.23
N ILE A 301 18.65 7.74 -11.10
CA ILE A 301 17.84 7.17 -10.00
C ILE A 301 18.21 7.78 -8.65
N PRO A 302 18.01 9.08 -8.46
CA PRO A 302 18.42 9.78 -7.22
C PRO A 302 17.64 9.31 -5.97
N ASP A 303 16.48 8.65 -6.14
CA ASP A 303 15.64 8.12 -5.06
C ASP A 303 15.23 6.67 -5.35
N PRO A 304 16.13 5.69 -5.19
CA PRO A 304 15.82 4.29 -5.45
C PRO A 304 14.76 3.73 -4.50
N VAL A 305 14.67 4.23 -3.27
CA VAL A 305 13.67 3.78 -2.30
C VAL A 305 12.28 4.23 -2.73
N GLY A 306 12.10 5.51 -3.05
CA GLY A 306 10.82 6.03 -3.53
C GLY A 306 10.38 5.47 -4.88
N TRP A 307 11.30 4.90 -5.68
CA TRP A 307 10.95 4.27 -6.94
C TRP A 307 10.57 2.79 -6.78
N PHE A 308 11.43 2.00 -6.12
CA PHE A 308 11.32 0.55 -6.10
C PHE A 308 10.66 -0.01 -4.85
N TYR A 309 10.69 0.73 -3.75
CA TYR A 309 10.07 0.34 -2.47
C TYR A 309 8.82 1.15 -2.12
N ARG A 310 8.32 2.00 -3.04
CA ARG A 310 7.20 2.93 -2.81
C ARG A 310 6.00 2.33 -2.10
N TYR A 311 5.65 1.10 -2.40
CA TYR A 311 4.45 0.45 -1.87
C TYR A 311 4.74 -0.68 -0.88
N ASN A 312 6.01 -1.08 -0.73
CA ASN A 312 6.35 -2.30 -0.04
C ASN A 312 7.56 -2.18 0.90
N LEU A 313 8.05 -0.98 1.20
CA LEU A 313 9.23 -0.79 2.06
C LEU A 313 9.10 -1.50 3.41
N PRO A 314 8.00 -1.38 4.17
CA PRO A 314 7.85 -2.05 5.46
C PRO A 314 7.89 -3.58 5.37
N LYS A 315 7.45 -4.15 4.25
CA LYS A 315 7.43 -5.62 4.02
C LYS A 315 8.69 -6.14 3.35
N SER A 316 9.64 -5.27 3.02
CA SER A 316 10.91 -5.63 2.39
C SER A 316 11.93 -6.17 3.40
N LEU A 317 13.03 -6.71 2.90
CA LEU A 317 14.16 -7.15 3.73
C LEU A 317 14.84 -5.98 4.46
N ILE A 318 14.80 -4.77 3.90
CA ILE A 318 15.37 -3.56 4.53
C ILE A 318 14.42 -2.88 5.52
N LYS A 319 13.09 -3.08 5.40
CA LYS A 319 12.02 -2.55 6.27
C LYS A 319 12.05 -1.03 6.56
N GLY A 320 13.12 -0.34 6.24
CA GLY A 320 13.39 1.07 6.50
C GLY A 320 14.81 1.31 6.98
N ARG A 321 15.07 2.55 7.44
CA ARG A 321 16.39 2.92 7.97
C ARG A 321 16.57 2.30 9.36
N TYR A 322 17.51 1.37 9.48
CA TYR A 322 17.94 0.88 10.79
C TYR A 322 18.63 1.99 11.56
N GLN A 323 17.97 2.55 12.57
CA GLN A 323 18.69 3.28 13.60
C GLN A 323 19.49 2.25 14.41
N ARG A 324 20.83 2.27 14.31
CA ARG A 324 21.70 1.61 15.28
C ARG A 324 21.31 2.16 16.66
N GLN A 325 20.75 1.32 17.52
CA GLN A 325 20.56 1.66 18.91
C GLN A 325 21.94 1.94 19.49
N GLY A 326 22.17 3.23 19.88
CA GLY A 326 23.20 3.65 20.81
C GLY A 326 24.61 3.08 20.58
N GLY A 327 25.27 3.56 19.54
CA GLY A 327 26.71 3.51 19.45
C GLY A 327 27.19 4.91 19.05
N GLY A 328 27.63 5.69 20.02
CA GLY A 328 28.26 6.98 19.76
C GLY A 328 29.39 6.79 18.77
N VAL A 329 29.30 7.46 17.63
CA VAL A 329 30.47 7.68 16.79
C VAL A 329 31.10 8.95 17.32
N HIS A 330 32.11 8.77 18.19
CA HIS A 330 33.16 9.74 18.34
C HIS A 330 34.05 9.61 17.10
N GLY A 331 34.17 10.69 16.35
CA GLY A 331 35.08 10.84 15.22
C GLY A 331 34.57 11.88 14.25
#